data_9b63a855c3812443a23f40c9bf787146
#
_entry.id   9b63a855c3812443a23f40c9bf787146
#
_cell.length_a   1.000
_cell.length_b   1.000
_cell.length_c   1.000
_cell.angle_alpha   90.00
_cell.angle_beta   90.00
_cell.angle_gamma   90.00
#
_symmetry.space_group_name_H-M   'P 1'
#
loop_
_entity.id
_entity.type
_entity.pdbx_description
1 polymer ?
#
loop_
_entity_poly.entity_id
_entity_poly.type
_entity_poly.pdbx_seq_one_letter_code
_entity_poly.pdbx_strand_id
1 'polypeptide(L)'
;MEYDFKNAPDRSHTDSVKWDVKPGELPMWIADMDFKTAPEIIKAMKEKVSLGAFGYEWPQADYFNAVADWYEIEHGYRPQTNWMIFTCRTRRPRPGDGACR
;
A
#
# COMPACT_ATOMS: atom_id res chain seq x y z
N MET A 1 8.68 6.63 -16.41
CA MET A 1 9.28 7.27 -15.21
C MET A 1 10.23 6.25 -14.60
N GLU A 2 11.44 6.64 -14.23
CA GLU A 2 12.42 5.70 -13.68
C GLU A 2 12.29 5.69 -12.14
N TYR A 3 12.11 4.51 -11.56
CA TYR A 3 12.04 4.33 -10.11
C TYR A 3 13.44 4.13 -9.54
N ASP A 4 13.74 4.82 -8.43
CA ASP A 4 15.03 4.71 -7.75
C ASP A 4 15.02 3.56 -6.74
N PHE A 5 15.50 2.41 -7.16
CA PHE A 5 15.70 1.23 -6.32
C PHE A 5 17.16 1.06 -5.85
N LYS A 6 18.02 2.07 -6.06
CA LYS A 6 19.43 2.02 -5.69
C LYS A 6 19.75 2.85 -4.46
N ASN A 7 19.02 3.95 -4.27
CA ASN A 7 19.27 4.89 -3.20
C ASN A 7 18.15 4.80 -2.16
N ALA A 8 18.40 4.08 -1.08
CA ALA A 8 17.50 4.06 0.07
C ALA A 8 17.59 5.39 0.83
N PRO A 9 16.47 5.97 1.29
CA PRO A 9 16.52 7.08 2.23
C PRO A 9 17.13 6.62 3.54
N ASP A 10 17.99 7.46 4.13
CA ASP A 10 18.48 7.21 5.48
C ASP A 10 17.33 7.34 6.47
N ARG A 11 17.03 6.24 7.15
CA ARG A 11 16.02 6.13 8.20
C ARG A 11 16.61 5.93 9.58
N SER A 12 17.95 5.96 9.72
CA SER A 12 18.61 6.04 11.00
C SER A 12 18.18 7.34 11.69
N HIS A 13 18.06 7.36 12.98
CA HIS A 13 17.58 8.53 13.74
C HIS A 13 16.15 9.00 13.42
N THR A 14 15.33 8.09 12.90
CA THR A 14 13.87 8.28 12.77
C THR A 14 13.16 7.36 13.77
N ASP A 15 11.83 7.46 13.86
CA ASP A 15 11.02 6.53 14.68
C ASP A 15 10.84 5.16 14.00
N SER A 16 11.71 4.80 13.07
CA SER A 16 11.67 3.51 12.38
C SER A 16 12.13 2.38 13.28
N VAL A 17 11.22 1.49 13.63
CA VAL A 17 11.53 0.28 14.43
C VAL A 17 12.57 -0.61 13.74
N LYS A 18 12.54 -0.70 12.40
CA LYS A 18 13.52 -1.50 11.64
C LYS A 18 14.93 -0.96 11.79
N TRP A 19 15.09 0.38 11.80
CA TRP A 19 16.37 1.06 11.81
C TRP A 19 16.84 1.46 13.22
N ASP A 20 16.14 1.01 14.26
CA ASP A 20 16.59 1.09 15.65
C ASP A 20 17.60 -0.05 15.92
N VAL A 21 18.79 0.09 15.36
CA VAL A 21 19.88 -0.88 15.42
C VAL A 21 21.20 -0.21 15.84
N LYS A 22 22.15 -0.99 16.29
CA LYS A 22 23.47 -0.47 16.66
C LYS A 22 24.25 -0.05 15.43
N PRO A 23 25.20 0.89 15.57
CA PRO A 23 26.08 1.29 14.48
C PRO A 23 26.78 0.08 13.84
N GLY A 24 26.69 -0.02 12.51
CA GLY A 24 27.29 -1.12 11.74
C GLY A 24 26.43 -2.37 11.59
N GLU A 25 25.26 -2.42 12.20
CA GLU A 25 24.29 -3.50 11.98
C GLU A 25 23.41 -3.21 10.75
N LEU A 26 23.18 -4.24 9.94
CA LEU A 26 22.25 -4.18 8.80
C LEU A 26 20.92 -4.80 9.20
N PRO A 27 19.84 -4.01 9.30
CA PRO A 27 18.54 -4.55 9.70
C PRO A 27 17.89 -5.33 8.56
N MET A 28 17.61 -6.62 8.79
CA MET A 28 16.93 -7.49 7.84
C MET A 28 15.77 -8.27 8.47
N TRP A 29 15.34 -7.90 9.65
CA TRP A 29 14.39 -8.65 10.48
C TRP A 29 12.90 -8.25 10.26
N ILE A 30 12.63 -7.10 9.68
CA ILE A 30 11.30 -6.65 9.28
C ILE A 30 11.26 -6.53 7.76
N ALA A 31 10.17 -7.01 7.16
CA ALA A 31 9.91 -6.93 5.72
C ALA A 31 9.48 -5.51 5.26
N ASP A 32 10.03 -4.50 5.87
CA ASP A 32 9.88 -3.09 5.51
C ASP A 32 10.72 -2.79 4.27
N MET A 33 10.13 -2.19 3.26
CA MET A 33 10.87 -1.75 2.08
C MET A 33 11.77 -0.56 2.42
N ASP A 34 13.03 -0.63 2.02
CA ASP A 34 13.98 0.48 2.22
C ASP A 34 14.03 1.45 1.05
N PHE A 35 13.37 1.12 -0.06
CA PHE A 35 13.28 2.00 -1.23
C PHE A 35 12.18 3.04 -1.07
N LYS A 36 12.34 4.17 -1.78
CA LYS A 36 11.29 5.18 -1.85
C LYS A 36 10.04 4.61 -2.52
N THR A 37 8.89 4.97 -1.97
CA THR A 37 7.59 4.70 -2.59
C THR A 37 7.51 5.38 -3.96
N ALA A 38 6.82 4.77 -4.91
CA ALA A 38 6.61 5.30 -6.24
C ALA A 38 6.12 6.78 -6.19
N PRO A 39 6.70 7.67 -7.02
CA PRO A 39 6.36 9.09 -7.00
C PRO A 39 4.87 9.37 -7.21
N GLU A 40 4.18 8.54 -8.00
CA GLU A 40 2.75 8.64 -8.27
C GLU A 40 1.93 8.42 -6.99
N ILE A 41 2.32 7.44 -6.17
CA ILE A 41 1.66 7.18 -4.88
C ILE A 41 1.89 8.36 -3.93
N ILE A 42 3.11 8.87 -3.86
CA ILE A 42 3.44 10.04 -3.02
C ILE A 42 2.62 11.26 -3.46
N LYS A 43 2.48 11.47 -4.79
CA LYS A 43 1.69 12.57 -5.34
C LYS A 43 0.21 12.43 -4.93
N ALA A 44 -0.39 11.28 -5.15
CA ALA A 44 -1.79 11.03 -4.79
C ALA A 44 -2.04 11.22 -3.28
N MET A 45 -1.13 10.75 -2.43
CA MET A 45 -1.22 10.96 -0.99
C MET A 45 -1.13 12.45 -0.61
N LYS A 46 -0.22 13.21 -1.23
CA LYS A 46 -0.09 14.66 -0.99
C LYS A 46 -1.35 15.42 -1.40
N GLU A 47 -1.94 15.09 -2.55
CA GLU A 47 -3.20 15.67 -3.01
C GLU A 47 -4.33 15.40 -2.00
N LYS A 48 -4.42 14.18 -1.51
CA LYS A 48 -5.42 13.80 -0.50
C LYS A 48 -5.21 14.53 0.82
N VAL A 49 -3.98 14.61 1.30
CA VAL A 49 -3.65 15.35 2.53
C VAL A 49 -3.92 16.84 2.39
N SER A 50 -3.65 17.44 1.23
CA SER A 50 -3.87 18.87 1.00
C SER A 50 -5.36 19.27 1.04
N LEU A 51 -6.27 18.32 0.85
CA LEU A 51 -7.71 18.54 1.04
C LEU A 51 -8.06 18.88 2.50
N GLY A 52 -7.28 18.37 3.47
CA GLY A 52 -7.43 18.67 4.90
C GLY A 52 -8.69 18.10 5.56
N ALA A 53 -9.46 17.29 4.85
CA ALA A 53 -10.66 16.63 5.39
C ALA A 53 -10.54 15.11 5.23
N PHE A 54 -10.66 14.40 6.33
CA PHE A 54 -10.52 12.95 6.39
C PHE A 54 -11.81 12.33 6.93
N GLY A 55 -12.33 11.34 6.23
CA GLY A 55 -13.57 10.66 6.59
C GLY A 55 -13.65 9.26 6.01
N TYR A 56 -14.80 8.63 6.18
CA TYR A 56 -15.07 7.34 5.53
C TYR A 56 -15.35 7.56 4.05
N GLU A 57 -14.68 6.78 3.21
CA GLU A 57 -14.85 6.81 1.76
C GLU A 57 -15.10 5.39 1.25
N TRP A 58 -15.89 5.29 0.19
CA TRP A 58 -16.07 4.04 -0.54
C TRP A 58 -15.02 3.91 -1.64
N PRO A 59 -14.44 2.72 -1.85
CA PRO A 59 -13.60 2.48 -3.01
C PRO A 59 -14.42 2.72 -4.27
N GLN A 60 -13.87 3.52 -5.18
CA GLN A 60 -14.49 3.85 -6.45
C GLN A 60 -14.23 2.74 -7.47
N ALA A 61 -14.93 2.81 -8.61
CA ALA A 61 -14.80 1.83 -9.69
C ALA A 61 -13.33 1.67 -10.16
N ASP A 62 -12.57 2.75 -10.16
CA ASP A 62 -11.16 2.76 -10.59
C ASP A 62 -10.28 1.86 -9.72
N TYR A 63 -10.59 1.73 -8.42
CA TYR A 63 -9.89 0.80 -7.54
C TYR A 63 -10.06 -0.66 -8.00
N PHE A 64 -11.30 -1.07 -8.26
CA PHE A 64 -11.60 -2.44 -8.69
C PHE A 64 -11.07 -2.73 -10.10
N ASN A 65 -11.14 -1.72 -10.99
CA ASN A 65 -10.56 -1.83 -12.32
C ASN A 65 -9.04 -1.99 -12.27
N ALA A 66 -8.34 -1.20 -11.46
CA ALA A 66 -6.89 -1.31 -11.30
C ALA A 66 -6.48 -2.70 -10.78
N VAL A 67 -7.25 -3.29 -9.86
CA VAL A 67 -7.00 -4.67 -9.39
C VAL A 67 -7.23 -5.67 -10.53
N ALA A 68 -8.31 -5.51 -11.32
CA ALA A 68 -8.60 -6.40 -12.44
C ALA A 68 -7.52 -6.31 -13.53
N ASP A 69 -7.06 -5.10 -13.85
CA ASP A 69 -6.01 -4.84 -14.84
C ASP A 69 -4.68 -5.49 -14.40
N TRP A 70 -4.33 -5.37 -13.11
CA TRP A 70 -3.14 -6.00 -12.58
C TRP A 70 -3.18 -7.53 -12.69
N TYR A 71 -4.32 -8.14 -12.33
CA TYR A 71 -4.50 -9.60 -12.48
C TYR A 71 -4.41 -10.05 -13.93
N GLU A 72 -4.94 -9.27 -14.87
CA GLU A 72 -4.86 -9.56 -16.29
C GLU A 72 -3.41 -9.53 -16.80
N ILE A 73 -2.65 -8.52 -16.39
CA ILE A 73 -1.25 -8.36 -16.78
C ILE A 73 -0.37 -9.47 -16.19
N GLU A 74 -0.51 -9.76 -14.90
CA GLU A 74 0.38 -10.69 -14.20
C GLU A 74 -0.01 -12.16 -14.36
N HIS A 75 -1.30 -12.44 -14.56
CA HIS A 75 -1.83 -13.80 -14.54
C HIS A 75 -2.61 -14.19 -15.80
N GLY A 76 -2.78 -13.28 -16.76
CA GLY A 76 -3.54 -13.53 -17.99
C GLY A 76 -5.05 -13.75 -17.79
N TYR A 77 -5.56 -13.33 -16.62
CA TYR A 77 -6.97 -13.46 -16.29
C TYR A 77 -7.51 -12.17 -15.68
N ARG A 78 -8.58 -11.63 -16.25
CA ARG A 78 -9.27 -10.44 -15.74
C ARG A 78 -10.48 -10.85 -14.91
N PRO A 79 -10.43 -10.73 -13.58
CA PRO A 79 -11.60 -11.01 -12.74
C PRO A 79 -12.70 -9.98 -12.96
N GLN A 80 -13.96 -10.41 -12.83
CA GLN A 80 -15.09 -9.50 -12.91
C GLN A 80 -15.15 -8.61 -11.66
N THR A 81 -15.21 -7.31 -11.86
CA THR A 81 -15.18 -6.34 -10.75
C THR A 81 -16.38 -6.46 -9.81
N ASN A 82 -17.54 -6.92 -10.31
CA ASN A 82 -18.73 -7.17 -9.50
C ASN A 82 -18.62 -8.42 -8.61
N TRP A 83 -17.57 -9.23 -8.76
CA TRP A 83 -17.26 -10.35 -7.86
C TRP A 83 -16.28 -9.95 -6.76
N MET A 84 -15.74 -8.74 -6.82
CA MET A 84 -14.77 -8.26 -5.85
C MET A 84 -15.47 -7.65 -4.64
N ILE A 85 -14.95 -7.98 -3.46
CA ILE A 85 -15.40 -7.42 -2.19
C ILE A 85 -14.24 -6.65 -1.57
N PHE A 86 -14.46 -5.36 -1.29
CA PHE A 86 -13.50 -4.56 -0.55
C PHE A 86 -13.61 -4.89 0.95
N THR A 87 -12.47 -5.19 1.56
CA THR A 87 -12.38 -5.36 3.02
C THR A 87 -11.29 -4.45 3.57
N CYS A 88 -11.60 -3.67 4.57
CA CYS A 88 -10.65 -2.77 5.23
C CYS A 88 -9.77 -3.46 6.29
N ARG A 89 -9.81 -4.80 6.37
CA ARG A 89 -9.06 -5.59 7.35
C ARG A 89 -8.09 -6.55 6.67
N THR A 90 -6.86 -6.54 7.13
CA THR A 90 -5.88 -7.58 6.85
C THR A 90 -6.14 -8.88 7.63
N ARG A 91 -7.10 -8.87 8.56
CA ARG A 91 -7.47 -10.02 9.38
C ARG A 91 -8.54 -10.83 8.67
N ARG A 92 -8.34 -12.14 8.59
CA ARG A 92 -9.34 -13.08 8.06
C ARG A 92 -10.71 -12.80 8.71
N PRO A 93 -11.78 -12.54 7.93
CA PRO A 93 -13.12 -12.35 8.49
C PRO A 93 -13.50 -13.57 9.32
N ARG A 94 -13.99 -13.35 10.53
CA ARG A 94 -14.61 -14.44 11.30
C ARG A 94 -16.04 -14.63 10.82
N PRO A 95 -16.58 -15.86 10.84
CA PRO A 95 -18.00 -16.08 10.64
C PRO A 95 -18.78 -15.18 11.62
N GLY A 96 -19.58 -14.25 11.11
CA GLY A 96 -20.34 -13.28 11.93
C GLY A 96 -19.80 -11.83 11.89
N ASP A 97 -18.60 -11.58 11.38
CA ASP A 97 -18.18 -10.22 11.05
C ASP A 97 -18.98 -9.76 9.83
N GLY A 98 -20.00 -8.95 10.03
CA GLY A 98 -20.79 -8.39 8.94
C GLY A 98 -19.88 -7.69 7.94
N ALA A 99 -20.12 -7.91 6.64
CA ALA A 99 -19.49 -7.13 5.60
C ALA A 99 -19.71 -5.66 5.89
N CYS A 100 -18.67 -4.84 5.87
CA CYS A 100 -18.84 -3.38 5.85
C CYS A 100 -19.70 -3.06 4.62
N ARG A 101 -20.96 -2.67 4.87
CA ARG A 101 -21.87 -2.16 3.84
C ARG A 101 -21.51 -0.72 3.57
#